data_1edca5e0accf4706e95a24ed113be7d7
#
_entry.id   1edca5e0accf4706e95a24ed113be7d7
#
_cell.length_a   1.000
_cell.length_b   1.000
_cell.length_c   1.000
_cell.angle_alpha   90.00
_cell.angle_beta   90.00
_cell.angle_gamma   90.00
#
_symmetry.space_group_name_H-M   'P 1'
#
loop_
_entity.id
_entity.type
_entity.pdbx_description
1 polymer ?
#
loop_
_entity_poly.entity_id
_entity_poly.type
_entity_poly.pdbx_seq_one_letter_code
_entity_poly.pdbx_strand_id
1 'polypeptide(L)'
;MRSTVRSVFRLLNLICLFICLFAFVSFAVIFWSKLATKSLEPTIRKLKVKMDLQKASTIDAVNRVVREFTRPVTLPLMGIAILFMCNYAFGVLVALNRSSTFFLIYEIAVTACIISHIATLGLLFSNPSGIREMMESLLEKQIYAYESMTNLDGPGLFSAVVMIELKCCGFRDTTDFSNVKLSWKDEYDGRKYETVETPIPCCMMNDNLELIDKNCPHEYFSSHDKHHNQSCKEPFGQKAFSYVAIVAYASIVLILINCAIMVCVVLILRELWIHL
;
A
#
# COMPACT_ATOMS: atom_id res chain seq x y z
N MET A 1 44.15 -2.35 -12.01
CA MET A 1 42.98 -3.11 -11.62
C MET A 1 42.40 -2.65 -10.26
N ARG A 2 43.21 -2.52 -9.21
CA ARG A 2 42.79 -2.13 -7.83
C ARG A 2 42.06 -0.79 -7.74
N SER A 3 42.46 0.26 -8.45
CA SER A 3 41.78 1.56 -8.44
C SER A 3 40.40 1.48 -9.11
N THR A 4 40.28 0.73 -10.20
CA THR A 4 39.03 0.57 -10.95
C THR A 4 37.99 -0.22 -10.15
N VAL A 5 38.36 -1.34 -9.52
CA VAL A 5 37.44 -2.15 -8.71
C VAL A 5 36.90 -1.36 -7.52
N ARG A 6 37.78 -0.59 -6.82
CA ARG A 6 37.35 0.28 -5.72
C ARG A 6 36.46 1.43 -6.18
N SER A 7 36.71 1.98 -7.38
CA SER A 7 35.83 3.00 -7.94
C SER A 7 34.45 2.44 -8.28
N VAL A 8 34.40 1.26 -8.86
CA VAL A 8 33.12 0.54 -9.14
C VAL A 8 32.41 0.24 -7.84
N PHE A 9 33.08 -0.31 -6.84
CA PHE A 9 32.52 -0.60 -5.52
C PHE A 9 31.91 0.68 -4.88
N ARG A 10 32.66 1.80 -4.88
CA ARG A 10 32.18 3.08 -4.38
C ARG A 10 30.95 3.58 -5.16
N LEU A 11 30.99 3.50 -6.49
CA LEU A 11 29.89 3.93 -7.35
C LEU A 11 28.61 3.12 -7.09
N LEU A 12 28.71 1.79 -6.97
CA LEU A 12 27.57 0.93 -6.67
C LEU A 12 26.94 1.30 -5.31
N ASN A 13 27.76 1.51 -4.28
CA ASN A 13 27.24 1.93 -2.97
C ASN A 13 26.55 3.29 -3.02
N LEU A 14 27.08 4.25 -3.76
CA LEU A 14 26.44 5.56 -3.95
C LEU A 14 25.10 5.42 -4.68
N ILE A 15 25.04 4.63 -5.74
CA ILE A 15 23.79 4.38 -6.47
C ILE A 15 22.76 3.77 -5.53
N CYS A 16 23.12 2.74 -4.77
CA CYS A 16 22.20 2.10 -3.82
C CYS A 16 21.75 3.08 -2.72
N LEU A 17 22.67 3.91 -2.21
CA LEU A 17 22.32 4.93 -1.22
C LEU A 17 21.28 5.91 -1.76
N PHE A 18 21.42 6.37 -3.01
CA PHE A 18 20.44 7.25 -3.65
C PHE A 18 19.10 6.54 -3.88
N ILE A 19 19.11 5.28 -4.32
CA ILE A 19 17.88 4.49 -4.49
C ILE A 19 17.14 4.34 -3.15
N CYS A 20 17.84 4.00 -2.08
CA CYS A 20 17.25 3.86 -0.75
C CYS A 20 16.74 5.19 -0.20
N LEU A 21 17.48 6.29 -0.41
CA LEU A 21 17.02 7.63 -0.04
C LEU A 21 15.75 8.02 -0.78
N PHE A 22 15.68 7.77 -2.09
CA PHE A 22 14.50 8.03 -2.89
C PHE A 22 13.32 7.19 -2.41
N ALA A 23 13.52 5.89 -2.15
CA ALA A 23 12.48 5.01 -1.60
C ALA A 23 11.99 5.50 -0.24
N PHE A 24 12.91 5.86 0.68
CA PHE A 24 12.57 6.40 1.99
C PHE A 24 11.73 7.69 1.88
N VAL A 25 12.15 8.64 1.06
CA VAL A 25 11.40 9.89 0.83
C VAL A 25 10.02 9.59 0.23
N SER A 26 9.94 8.66 -0.72
CA SER A 26 8.66 8.26 -1.33
C SER A 26 7.71 7.65 -0.28
N PHE A 27 8.18 6.74 0.56
CA PHE A 27 7.37 6.19 1.65
C PHE A 27 6.98 7.25 2.69
N ALA A 28 7.89 8.15 3.04
CA ALA A 28 7.60 9.27 3.94
C ALA A 28 6.53 10.20 3.35
N VAL A 29 6.64 10.53 2.06
CA VAL A 29 5.64 11.34 1.35
C VAL A 29 4.29 10.63 1.32
N ILE A 30 4.23 9.33 1.02
CA ILE A 30 2.98 8.55 1.06
C ILE A 30 2.38 8.57 2.47
N PHE A 31 3.22 8.40 3.50
CA PHE A 31 2.78 8.31 4.89
C PHE A 31 2.28 9.66 5.44
N TRP A 32 2.99 10.77 5.16
CA TRP A 32 2.64 12.10 5.71
C TRP A 32 1.79 12.96 4.80
N SER A 33 1.77 12.71 3.48
CA SER A 33 1.00 13.50 2.55
C SER A 33 -0.37 12.91 2.26
N LYS A 34 -1.25 13.77 1.68
CA LYS A 34 -2.53 13.35 1.12
C LYS A 34 -2.38 12.61 -0.23
N LEU A 35 -1.17 12.21 -0.61
CA LEU A 35 -0.87 11.60 -1.90
C LEU A 35 -1.53 10.22 -2.05
N ALA A 36 -1.60 9.45 -0.96
CA ALA A 36 -2.26 8.13 -0.96
C ALA A 36 -3.76 8.21 -1.31
N THR A 37 -4.41 9.35 -1.00
CA THR A 37 -5.83 9.59 -1.33
C THR A 37 -6.03 10.29 -2.66
N LYS A 38 -4.95 10.71 -3.34
CA LYS A 38 -5.03 11.46 -4.60
C LYS A 38 -5.73 10.68 -5.71
N SER A 39 -5.56 9.36 -5.76
CA SER A 39 -6.28 8.48 -6.70
C SER A 39 -7.77 8.40 -6.40
N LEU A 40 -8.17 8.55 -5.15
CA LEU A 40 -9.56 8.52 -4.69
C LEU A 40 -10.19 9.92 -4.65
N GLU A 41 -9.38 10.97 -4.76
CA GLU A 41 -9.83 12.37 -4.69
C GLU A 41 -10.95 12.71 -5.68
N PRO A 42 -10.89 12.29 -6.99
CA PRO A 42 -11.96 12.61 -7.92
C PRO A 42 -13.30 12.00 -7.49
N THR A 43 -13.33 10.78 -7.00
CA THR A 43 -14.53 10.12 -6.48
C THR A 43 -15.03 10.76 -5.20
N ILE A 44 -14.12 11.05 -4.26
CA ILE A 44 -14.46 11.78 -3.03
C ILE A 44 -15.03 13.17 -3.34
N ARG A 45 -14.45 13.87 -4.31
CA ARG A 45 -14.92 15.19 -4.72
C ARG A 45 -16.32 15.13 -5.35
N LYS A 46 -16.58 14.14 -6.22
CA LYS A 46 -17.91 13.92 -6.80
C LYS A 46 -18.93 13.57 -5.71
N LEU A 47 -18.61 12.65 -4.80
CA LEU A 47 -19.44 12.31 -3.66
C LEU A 47 -19.74 13.53 -2.80
N LYS A 48 -18.75 14.37 -2.52
CA LYS A 48 -18.92 15.59 -1.74
C LYS A 48 -19.94 16.55 -2.37
N VAL A 49 -19.90 16.71 -3.70
CA VAL A 49 -20.85 17.55 -4.42
C VAL A 49 -22.27 16.98 -4.37
N LYS A 50 -22.41 15.65 -4.54
CA LYS A 50 -23.71 14.95 -4.52
C LYS A 50 -24.38 14.95 -3.15
N MET A 51 -23.60 15.06 -2.07
CA MET A 51 -24.09 14.93 -0.70
C MET A 51 -24.11 16.24 0.08
N ASP A 52 -23.81 17.37 -0.58
CA ASP A 52 -23.72 18.71 0.05
C ASP A 52 -22.86 18.69 1.35
N LEU A 53 -21.82 17.87 1.37
CA LEU A 53 -20.93 17.72 2.49
C LEU A 53 -20.06 18.98 2.65
N GLN A 54 -20.57 19.99 3.37
CA GLN A 54 -19.86 21.26 3.63
C GLN A 54 -18.61 21.11 4.50
N LYS A 55 -18.38 19.95 5.16
CA LYS A 55 -17.27 19.77 6.10
C LYS A 55 -15.95 19.49 5.40
N ALA A 56 -15.01 20.43 5.50
CA ALA A 56 -13.58 20.22 5.17
C ALA A 56 -12.96 19.02 5.96
N SER A 57 -13.59 18.59 7.03
CA SER A 57 -13.21 17.44 7.85
C SER A 57 -13.26 16.10 7.13
N THR A 58 -14.00 15.99 6.04
CA THR A 58 -14.27 14.72 5.33
C THR A 58 -13.01 14.14 4.66
N ILE A 59 -12.23 14.98 3.95
CA ILE A 59 -10.99 14.52 3.30
C ILE A 59 -9.93 14.15 4.36
N ASP A 60 -9.86 14.91 5.46
CA ASP A 60 -8.91 14.61 6.54
C ASP A 60 -9.30 13.34 7.31
N ALA A 61 -10.59 13.02 7.41
CA ALA A 61 -11.07 11.76 7.97
C ALA A 61 -10.66 10.56 7.09
N VAL A 62 -10.86 10.64 5.76
CA VAL A 62 -10.39 9.60 4.82
C VAL A 62 -8.88 9.45 4.86
N ASN A 63 -8.14 10.56 4.87
CA ASN A 63 -6.68 10.52 5.00
C ASN A 63 -6.22 9.80 6.27
N ARG A 64 -6.96 9.95 7.37
CA ARG A 64 -6.67 9.25 8.63
C ARG A 64 -6.86 7.75 8.47
N VAL A 65 -7.97 7.31 7.89
CA VAL A 65 -8.26 5.89 7.63
C VAL A 65 -7.22 5.28 6.69
N VAL A 66 -6.93 5.94 5.56
CA VAL A 66 -5.90 5.48 4.61
C VAL A 66 -4.53 5.38 5.29
N ARG A 67 -4.21 6.32 6.19
CA ARG A 67 -2.98 6.26 6.98
C ARG A 67 -2.97 5.06 7.93
N GLU A 68 -4.08 4.75 8.60
CA GLU A 68 -4.19 3.55 9.43
C GLU A 68 -3.98 2.27 8.62
N PHE A 69 -4.54 2.21 7.40
CA PHE A 69 -4.32 1.10 6.47
C PHE A 69 -2.87 0.97 6.01
N THR A 70 -2.21 2.07 5.71
CA THR A 70 -0.85 2.05 5.16
C THR A 70 0.21 1.92 6.25
N ARG A 71 -0.08 2.33 7.49
CA ARG A 71 0.87 2.35 8.62
C ARG A 71 1.58 1.01 8.87
N PRO A 72 0.89 -0.14 8.94
CA PRO A 72 1.54 -1.42 9.24
C PRO A 72 2.53 -1.87 8.15
N VAL A 73 2.43 -1.31 6.95
CA VAL A 73 3.31 -1.62 5.82
C VAL A 73 4.39 -0.55 5.65
N THR A 74 4.02 0.74 5.69
CA THR A 74 4.95 1.83 5.40
C THR A 74 6.00 2.03 6.49
N LEU A 75 5.65 1.90 7.78
CA LEU A 75 6.62 2.08 8.87
C LEU A 75 7.75 1.04 8.85
N PRO A 76 7.48 -0.28 8.73
CA PRO A 76 8.54 -1.27 8.56
C PRO A 76 9.40 -1.01 7.31
N LEU A 77 8.79 -0.67 6.17
CA LEU A 77 9.54 -0.36 4.94
C LEU A 77 10.45 0.86 5.10
N MET A 78 10.01 1.89 5.79
CA MET A 78 10.85 3.04 6.13
C MET A 78 12.03 2.65 7.04
N GLY A 79 11.78 1.81 8.06
CA GLY A 79 12.82 1.27 8.94
C GLY A 79 13.87 0.48 8.15
N ILE A 80 13.43 -0.41 7.27
CA ILE A 80 14.31 -1.17 6.38
C ILE A 80 15.12 -0.25 5.47
N ALA A 81 14.50 0.76 4.86
CA ALA A 81 15.18 1.73 4.01
C ALA A 81 16.30 2.48 4.77
N ILE A 82 16.05 2.87 6.02
CA ILE A 82 17.07 3.50 6.89
C ILE A 82 18.24 2.55 7.13
N LEU A 83 17.96 1.28 7.48
CA LEU A 83 19.01 0.28 7.71
C LEU A 83 19.90 0.10 6.46
N PHE A 84 19.28 0.01 5.28
CA PHE A 84 20.03 -0.08 4.02
C PHE A 84 20.83 1.19 3.72
N MET A 85 20.27 2.38 3.95
CA MET A 85 21.01 3.63 3.80
C MET A 85 22.25 3.66 4.69
N CYS A 86 22.13 3.26 5.96
CA CYS A 86 23.26 3.16 6.87
C CYS A 86 24.32 2.17 6.35
N ASN A 87 23.88 1.00 5.86
CA ASN A 87 24.79 0.00 5.30
C ASN A 87 25.55 0.52 4.07
N TYR A 88 24.88 1.13 3.11
CA TYR A 88 25.53 1.67 1.90
C TYR A 88 26.41 2.89 2.20
N ALA A 89 26.00 3.76 3.15
CA ALA A 89 26.84 4.85 3.63
C ALA A 89 28.15 4.31 4.26
N PHE A 90 28.03 3.25 5.07
CA PHE A 90 29.20 2.55 5.62
C PHE A 90 30.06 1.97 4.49
N GLY A 91 29.49 1.37 3.44
CA GLY A 91 30.22 0.90 2.26
C GLY A 91 31.02 2.00 1.56
N VAL A 92 30.45 3.21 1.43
CA VAL A 92 31.20 4.37 0.89
C VAL A 92 32.40 4.73 1.79
N LEU A 93 32.22 4.73 3.11
CA LEU A 93 33.32 5.00 4.08
C LEU A 93 34.41 3.92 4.01
N VAL A 94 34.01 2.64 3.89
CA VAL A 94 34.93 1.51 3.72
C VAL A 94 35.74 1.66 2.43
N ALA A 95 35.13 2.14 1.34
CA ALA A 95 35.83 2.39 0.08
C ALA A 95 37.00 3.44 0.21
N LEU A 96 36.86 4.36 1.15
CA LEU A 96 37.89 5.39 1.45
C LEU A 96 39.01 4.84 2.32
N ASN A 97 38.71 3.83 3.15
CA ASN A 97 39.70 3.18 4.00
C ASN A 97 40.47 2.08 3.24
N ARG A 98 41.70 1.78 3.70
CA ARG A 98 42.52 0.71 3.12
C ARG A 98 42.58 -0.53 4.01
N SER A 99 41.87 -0.55 5.12
CA SER A 99 41.89 -1.64 6.10
C SER A 99 41.06 -2.83 5.61
N SER A 100 41.65 -4.02 5.58
CA SER A 100 40.96 -5.28 5.25
C SER A 100 39.86 -5.61 6.24
N THR A 101 40.04 -5.26 7.52
CA THR A 101 39.04 -5.51 8.56
C THR A 101 37.72 -4.82 8.29
N PHE A 102 37.72 -3.56 7.83
CA PHE A 102 36.48 -2.84 7.49
C PHE A 102 35.77 -3.47 6.28
N PHE A 103 36.53 -3.93 5.28
CA PHE A 103 35.93 -4.66 4.14
C PHE A 103 35.29 -5.98 4.60
N LEU A 104 35.92 -6.70 5.53
CA LEU A 104 35.36 -7.96 6.06
C LEU A 104 34.07 -7.70 6.84
N ILE A 105 34.04 -6.70 7.71
CA ILE A 105 32.81 -6.32 8.47
C ILE A 105 31.69 -5.95 7.50
N TYR A 106 32.01 -5.17 6.47
CA TYR A 106 31.05 -4.77 5.46
C TYR A 106 30.49 -5.98 4.67
N GLU A 107 31.37 -6.93 4.30
CA GLU A 107 30.97 -8.16 3.61
C GLU A 107 29.97 -8.98 4.42
N ILE A 108 30.20 -9.14 5.72
CA ILE A 108 29.28 -9.83 6.63
C ILE A 108 27.93 -9.11 6.65
N ALA A 109 27.92 -7.76 6.73
CA ALA A 109 26.69 -6.98 6.74
C ALA A 109 25.90 -7.10 5.43
N VAL A 110 26.56 -7.02 4.26
CA VAL A 110 25.92 -7.20 2.95
C VAL A 110 25.35 -8.62 2.78
N THR A 111 26.11 -9.64 3.20
CA THR A 111 25.66 -11.02 3.15
C THR A 111 24.42 -11.23 4.01
N ALA A 112 24.38 -10.69 5.22
CA ALA A 112 23.21 -10.73 6.09
C ALA A 112 22.00 -10.02 5.46
N CYS A 113 22.22 -8.88 4.78
CA CYS A 113 21.17 -8.17 4.04
C CYS A 113 20.62 -9.02 2.88
N ILE A 114 21.47 -9.69 2.10
CA ILE A 114 21.05 -10.56 0.98
C ILE A 114 20.20 -11.72 1.53
N ILE A 115 20.65 -12.39 2.58
CA ILE A 115 19.94 -13.52 3.20
C ILE A 115 18.57 -13.04 3.71
N SER A 116 18.51 -11.89 4.40
CA SER A 116 17.29 -11.31 4.90
C SER A 116 16.31 -10.98 3.76
N HIS A 117 16.80 -10.39 2.67
CA HIS A 117 15.97 -10.11 1.49
C HIS A 117 15.40 -11.37 0.84
N ILE A 118 16.25 -12.39 0.63
CA ILE A 118 15.82 -13.68 0.05
C ILE A 118 14.77 -14.34 0.95
N ALA A 119 15.00 -14.35 2.27
CA ALA A 119 14.05 -14.91 3.23
C ALA A 119 12.70 -14.16 3.19
N THR A 120 12.73 -12.83 3.15
CA THR A 120 11.52 -12.00 3.07
C THR A 120 10.74 -12.26 1.78
N LEU A 121 11.43 -12.32 0.62
CA LEU A 121 10.80 -12.65 -0.65
C LEU A 121 10.26 -14.09 -0.65
N GLY A 122 11.02 -15.04 -0.09
CA GLY A 122 10.57 -16.41 0.07
C GLY A 122 9.27 -16.51 0.86
N LEU A 123 9.18 -15.85 2.01
CA LEU A 123 7.98 -15.79 2.83
C LEU A 123 6.81 -15.10 2.10
N LEU A 124 7.08 -14.01 1.39
CA LEU A 124 6.08 -13.27 0.64
C LEU A 124 5.44 -14.12 -0.47
N PHE A 125 6.26 -14.84 -1.24
CA PHE A 125 5.78 -15.63 -2.37
C PHE A 125 5.33 -17.05 -2.00
N SER A 126 5.85 -17.63 -0.90
CA SER A 126 5.40 -18.94 -0.43
C SER A 126 4.06 -18.88 0.32
N ASN A 127 3.77 -17.76 0.97
CA ASN A 127 2.52 -17.58 1.70
C ASN A 127 1.90 -16.19 1.42
N PRO A 128 1.40 -15.96 0.20
CA PRO A 128 0.74 -14.69 -0.15
C PRO A 128 -0.57 -14.47 0.64
N SER A 129 -1.13 -15.53 1.25
CA SER A 129 -2.37 -15.46 2.03
C SER A 129 -2.20 -14.61 3.28
N GLY A 130 -1.08 -14.63 3.98
CA GLY A 130 -0.91 -13.92 5.25
C GLY A 130 -1.00 -12.39 5.11
N ILE A 131 -0.39 -11.80 4.07
CA ILE A 131 -0.52 -10.36 3.79
C ILE A 131 -1.93 -10.03 3.31
N ARG A 132 -2.47 -10.91 2.46
CA ARG A 132 -3.84 -10.77 1.98
C ARG A 132 -4.83 -10.80 3.13
N GLU A 133 -4.75 -11.76 4.04
CA GLU A 133 -5.60 -11.87 5.23
C GLU A 133 -5.51 -10.64 6.14
N MET A 134 -4.30 -10.09 6.35
CA MET A 134 -4.12 -8.86 7.11
C MET A 134 -4.85 -7.68 6.44
N MET A 135 -4.70 -7.52 5.14
CA MET A 135 -5.36 -6.43 4.40
C MET A 135 -6.88 -6.63 4.33
N GLU A 136 -7.32 -7.87 4.19
CA GLU A 136 -8.73 -8.25 4.19
C GLU A 136 -9.39 -7.97 5.55
N SER A 137 -8.73 -8.30 6.67
CA SER A 137 -9.27 -8.02 8.01
C SER A 137 -9.40 -6.52 8.29
N LEU A 138 -8.46 -5.72 7.79
CA LEU A 138 -8.55 -4.26 7.87
C LEU A 138 -9.73 -3.73 7.04
N LEU A 139 -9.93 -4.27 5.82
CA LEU A 139 -11.07 -3.91 4.97
C LEU A 139 -12.40 -4.30 5.59
N GLU A 140 -12.50 -5.52 6.12
CA GLU A 140 -13.69 -6.05 6.78
C GLU A 140 -14.19 -5.09 7.87
N LYS A 141 -13.27 -4.66 8.75
CA LYS A 141 -13.57 -3.71 9.81
C LYS A 141 -14.12 -2.38 9.28
N GLN A 142 -13.58 -1.89 8.16
CA GLN A 142 -14.03 -0.62 7.59
C GLN A 142 -15.39 -0.75 6.90
N ILE A 143 -15.64 -1.85 6.18
CA ILE A 143 -16.92 -2.09 5.51
C ILE A 143 -18.06 -2.18 6.51
N TYR A 144 -17.86 -2.87 7.64
CA TYR A 144 -18.87 -2.94 8.70
C TYR A 144 -19.06 -1.63 9.50
N ALA A 145 -18.16 -0.67 9.34
CA ALA A 145 -18.32 0.67 9.91
C ALA A 145 -19.19 1.60 9.05
N TYR A 146 -19.64 1.15 7.86
CA TYR A 146 -20.56 1.92 7.03
C TYR A 146 -21.97 1.90 7.62
N GLU A 147 -22.55 3.08 7.87
CA GLU A 147 -23.91 3.22 8.40
C GLU A 147 -24.86 3.86 7.39
N SER A 148 -24.48 4.96 6.77
CA SER A 148 -25.28 5.72 5.81
C SER A 148 -24.43 6.70 5.01
N MET A 149 -24.97 7.18 3.90
CA MET A 149 -24.37 8.26 3.12
C MET A 149 -24.46 9.62 3.84
N THR A 150 -25.50 9.84 4.64
CA THR A 150 -25.67 11.09 5.40
C THR A 150 -24.75 11.19 6.62
N ASN A 151 -24.33 10.06 7.18
CA ASN A 151 -23.44 10.01 8.34
C ASN A 151 -22.08 9.38 7.95
N LEU A 152 -21.42 9.98 6.95
CA LEU A 152 -20.09 9.53 6.52
C LEU A 152 -19.01 10.09 7.45
N ASP A 153 -18.61 9.28 8.41
CA ASP A 153 -17.33 9.46 9.11
C ASP A 153 -16.16 8.96 8.22
N GLY A 154 -14.94 8.95 8.77
CA GLY A 154 -13.77 8.49 8.00
C GLY A 154 -13.90 7.05 7.48
N PRO A 155 -14.21 6.06 8.34
CA PRO A 155 -14.42 4.67 7.98
C PRO A 155 -15.57 4.49 6.98
N GLY A 156 -16.74 5.09 7.24
CA GLY A 156 -17.92 5.00 6.38
C GLY A 156 -17.66 5.57 4.99
N LEU A 157 -17.00 6.72 4.89
CA LEU A 157 -16.64 7.30 3.59
C LEU A 157 -15.61 6.45 2.84
N PHE A 158 -14.62 5.89 3.54
CA PHE A 158 -13.66 4.98 2.93
C PHE A 158 -14.36 3.76 2.34
N SER A 159 -15.29 3.17 3.08
CA SER A 159 -16.07 2.02 2.64
C SER A 159 -16.93 2.34 1.44
N ALA A 160 -17.61 3.49 1.44
CA ALA A 160 -18.41 3.96 0.31
C ALA A 160 -17.54 4.11 -0.95
N VAL A 161 -16.36 4.75 -0.83
CA VAL A 161 -15.43 4.94 -1.95
C VAL A 161 -14.90 3.59 -2.45
N VAL A 162 -14.55 2.66 -1.56
CA VAL A 162 -14.09 1.32 -1.95
C VAL A 162 -15.17 0.58 -2.73
N MET A 163 -16.42 0.57 -2.24
CA MET A 163 -17.53 -0.11 -2.91
C MET A 163 -17.79 0.47 -4.30
N ILE A 164 -17.76 1.80 -4.43
CA ILE A 164 -17.97 2.49 -5.72
C ILE A 164 -16.81 2.22 -6.69
N GLU A 165 -15.56 2.41 -6.25
CA GLU A 165 -14.38 2.28 -7.12
C GLU A 165 -14.11 0.84 -7.57
N LEU A 166 -14.36 -0.13 -6.71
CA LEU A 166 -14.16 -1.53 -7.01
C LEU A 166 -15.43 -2.20 -7.56
N LYS A 167 -16.54 -1.46 -7.65
CA LYS A 167 -17.84 -1.95 -8.12
C LYS A 167 -18.25 -3.24 -7.39
N CYS A 168 -18.21 -3.20 -6.05
CA CYS A 168 -18.43 -4.33 -5.17
C CYS A 168 -19.40 -3.97 -4.04
N CYS A 169 -19.94 -4.95 -3.35
CA CYS A 169 -20.83 -4.73 -2.22
C CYS A 169 -20.55 -5.72 -1.09
N GLY A 170 -20.42 -5.20 0.12
CA GLY A 170 -20.09 -6.00 1.29
C GLY A 170 -18.66 -6.51 1.29
N PHE A 171 -18.25 -7.16 2.36
CA PHE A 171 -16.92 -7.77 2.46
C PHE A 171 -16.91 -9.16 1.83
N ARG A 172 -17.81 -10.05 2.24
CA ARG A 172 -17.96 -11.43 1.72
C ARG A 172 -18.98 -11.51 0.61
N ASP A 173 -20.12 -10.91 0.87
CA ASP A 173 -21.22 -10.82 -0.08
C ASP A 173 -22.20 -9.70 0.33
N THR A 174 -23.26 -9.57 -0.43
CA THR A 174 -24.30 -8.56 -0.22
C THR A 174 -25.09 -8.76 1.07
N THR A 175 -25.10 -9.96 1.63
CA THR A 175 -25.84 -10.27 2.87
C THR A 175 -25.13 -9.78 4.13
N ASP A 176 -23.87 -9.35 4.02
CA ASP A 176 -23.12 -8.79 5.14
C ASP A 176 -23.84 -7.64 5.83
N PHE A 177 -24.61 -6.87 5.07
CA PHE A 177 -25.38 -5.74 5.59
C PHE A 177 -26.73 -6.13 6.21
N SER A 178 -27.18 -7.37 6.08
CA SER A 178 -28.43 -7.83 6.71
C SER A 178 -28.39 -7.79 8.25
N ASN A 179 -27.18 -7.89 8.82
CA ASN A 179 -26.93 -7.88 10.27
C ASN A 179 -26.33 -6.56 10.78
N VAL A 180 -26.04 -5.60 9.88
CA VAL A 180 -25.49 -4.30 10.23
C VAL A 180 -26.65 -3.33 10.43
N LYS A 181 -26.56 -2.46 11.44
CA LYS A 181 -27.50 -1.36 11.63
C LYS A 181 -27.32 -0.31 10.53
N LEU A 182 -27.84 -0.59 9.35
CA LEU A 182 -28.04 0.47 8.36
C LEU A 182 -29.03 1.50 8.92
N SER A 183 -28.78 2.77 8.66
CA SER A 183 -29.79 3.79 8.91
C SER A 183 -30.97 3.53 7.98
N TRP A 184 -32.17 3.35 8.56
CA TRP A 184 -33.40 3.16 7.79
C TRP A 184 -33.72 4.32 6.85
N LYS A 185 -33.12 5.50 7.11
CA LYS A 185 -33.28 6.73 6.33
C LYS A 185 -31.93 7.21 5.87
N ASP A 186 -31.84 7.50 4.59
CA ASP A 186 -30.62 8.02 4.00
C ASP A 186 -30.95 9.09 2.95
N GLU A 187 -29.97 9.91 2.57
CA GLU A 187 -30.14 10.94 1.55
C GLU A 187 -28.99 10.88 0.56
N TYR A 188 -29.31 10.91 -0.73
CA TYR A 188 -28.31 10.93 -1.78
C TYR A 188 -28.80 11.72 -2.99
N ASP A 189 -27.94 12.62 -3.52
CA ASP A 189 -28.22 13.47 -4.69
C ASP A 189 -29.54 14.26 -4.54
N GLY A 190 -29.77 14.82 -3.32
CA GLY A 190 -30.97 15.60 -2.99
C GLY A 190 -32.26 14.77 -2.82
N ARG A 191 -32.17 13.44 -2.85
CA ARG A 191 -33.29 12.54 -2.62
C ARG A 191 -33.22 11.91 -1.26
N LYS A 192 -34.36 11.89 -0.57
CA LYS A 192 -34.53 11.23 0.71
C LYS A 192 -35.11 9.85 0.50
N TYR A 193 -34.49 8.86 1.12
CA TYR A 193 -34.90 7.46 1.13
C TYR A 193 -35.38 7.14 2.56
N GLU A 194 -36.67 6.87 2.68
CA GLU A 194 -37.30 6.59 3.99
C GLU A 194 -37.01 5.16 4.48
N THR A 195 -36.73 4.25 3.55
CA THR A 195 -36.31 2.88 3.83
C THR A 195 -35.16 2.51 2.95
N VAL A 196 -34.02 2.10 3.54
CA VAL A 196 -32.81 1.67 2.84
C VAL A 196 -32.56 0.22 3.22
N GLU A 197 -32.70 -0.69 2.27
CA GLU A 197 -32.47 -2.12 2.43
C GLU A 197 -31.08 -2.51 1.88
N THR A 198 -30.57 -1.71 0.95
CA THR A 198 -29.26 -1.90 0.33
C THR A 198 -28.43 -0.62 0.49
N PRO A 199 -27.15 -0.72 0.92
CA PRO A 199 -26.27 0.44 0.96
C PRO A 199 -26.22 1.16 -0.39
N ILE A 200 -26.41 2.47 -0.40
CA ILE A 200 -26.39 3.27 -1.63
C ILE A 200 -25.13 3.05 -2.49
N PRO A 201 -23.91 2.93 -1.92
CA PRO A 201 -22.69 2.64 -2.69
C PRO A 201 -22.69 1.28 -3.39
N CYS A 202 -23.58 0.36 -3.00
CA CYS A 202 -23.74 -0.94 -3.66
C CYS A 202 -24.59 -0.85 -4.93
N CYS A 203 -25.36 0.22 -5.11
CA CYS A 203 -26.15 0.44 -6.30
C CYS A 203 -25.28 0.80 -7.49
N MET A 204 -25.68 0.36 -8.68
CA MET A 204 -24.96 0.74 -9.91
C MET A 204 -25.08 2.25 -10.16
N MET A 205 -23.94 2.88 -10.40
CA MET A 205 -23.83 4.32 -10.67
C MET A 205 -23.16 4.56 -12.02
N ASN A 206 -23.51 5.66 -12.65
CA ASN A 206 -22.82 6.14 -13.84
C ASN A 206 -21.49 6.88 -13.44
N ASP A 207 -20.72 7.33 -14.45
CA ASP A 207 -19.45 8.03 -14.21
C ASP A 207 -19.59 9.35 -13.43
N ASN A 208 -20.80 9.90 -13.36
CA ASN A 208 -21.12 11.10 -12.58
C ASN A 208 -21.59 10.76 -11.15
N LEU A 209 -21.53 9.50 -10.75
CA LEU A 209 -22.05 8.96 -9.50
C LEU A 209 -23.56 9.19 -9.33
N GLU A 210 -24.32 9.14 -10.41
CA GLU A 210 -25.78 9.13 -10.36
C GLU A 210 -26.26 7.69 -10.37
N LEU A 211 -27.26 7.38 -9.55
CA LEU A 211 -27.87 6.07 -9.52
C LEU A 211 -28.53 5.76 -10.89
N ILE A 212 -28.15 4.64 -11.50
CA ILE A 212 -28.77 4.15 -12.73
C ILE A 212 -30.23 3.78 -12.45
N ASP A 213 -30.48 3.08 -11.36
CA ASP A 213 -31.81 2.82 -10.84
C ASP A 213 -32.04 3.54 -9.50
N LYS A 214 -32.99 4.46 -9.51
CA LYS A 214 -33.33 5.29 -8.35
C LYS A 214 -34.06 4.52 -7.24
N ASN A 215 -34.58 3.33 -7.55
CA ASN A 215 -35.27 2.47 -6.59
C ASN A 215 -34.32 1.46 -5.93
N CYS A 216 -33.07 1.33 -6.41
CA CYS A 216 -32.10 0.38 -5.90
C CYS A 216 -31.97 0.38 -4.37
N PRO A 217 -31.91 1.51 -3.64
CA PRO A 217 -31.77 1.49 -2.19
C PRO A 217 -32.97 0.90 -1.43
N HIS A 218 -34.17 0.87 -2.05
CA HIS A 218 -35.40 0.34 -1.46
C HIS A 218 -35.63 -1.16 -1.72
N GLU A 219 -34.88 -1.72 -2.67
CA GLU A 219 -35.05 -3.10 -3.08
C GLU A 219 -33.95 -3.96 -2.45
N TYR A 220 -34.36 -4.96 -1.69
CA TYR A 220 -33.44 -5.96 -1.18
C TYR A 220 -32.97 -6.85 -2.34
N PHE A 221 -31.70 -6.78 -2.71
CA PHE A 221 -30.92 -7.60 -3.66
C PHE A 221 -31.71 -8.55 -4.62
N SER A 222 -32.97 -8.22 -4.94
CA SER A 222 -33.87 -9.09 -5.66
C SER A 222 -33.63 -9.12 -7.18
N SER A 223 -32.86 -8.17 -7.71
CA SER A 223 -32.51 -8.11 -9.12
C SER A 223 -31.02 -7.92 -9.34
N HIS A 224 -30.38 -8.92 -9.96
CA HIS A 224 -28.96 -8.93 -10.27
C HIS A 224 -28.48 -7.76 -11.13
N ASP A 225 -29.37 -7.07 -11.82
CA ASP A 225 -29.03 -6.02 -12.80
C ASP A 225 -28.91 -4.62 -12.18
N LYS A 226 -29.21 -4.44 -10.90
CA LYS A 226 -29.30 -3.13 -10.26
C LYS A 226 -28.20 -2.88 -9.22
N HIS A 227 -27.56 -3.93 -8.73
CA HIS A 227 -26.58 -3.91 -7.65
C HIS A 227 -25.27 -4.55 -8.06
N HIS A 228 -24.20 -4.17 -7.39
CA HIS A 228 -22.93 -4.87 -7.49
C HIS A 228 -22.99 -6.16 -6.66
N ASN A 229 -23.02 -7.32 -7.34
CA ASN A 229 -23.10 -8.64 -6.68
C ASN A 229 -21.75 -9.22 -6.29
N GLN A 230 -20.65 -8.54 -6.63
CA GLN A 230 -19.31 -8.99 -6.32
C GLN A 230 -18.92 -8.55 -4.90
N SER A 231 -18.36 -9.48 -4.09
CA SER A 231 -17.75 -9.13 -2.80
C SER A 231 -16.58 -8.15 -2.98
N CYS A 232 -16.34 -7.28 -2.00
CA CYS A 232 -15.19 -6.36 -2.04
C CYS A 232 -13.86 -7.05 -1.68
N LYS A 233 -13.91 -8.20 -1.02
CA LYS A 233 -12.76 -8.98 -0.59
C LYS A 233 -11.81 -9.29 -1.74
N GLU A 234 -12.31 -9.89 -2.81
CA GLU A 234 -11.50 -10.35 -3.93
C GLU A 234 -10.82 -9.21 -4.72
N PRO A 235 -11.57 -8.22 -5.26
CA PRO A 235 -10.96 -7.14 -6.05
C PRO A 235 -10.02 -6.26 -5.21
N PHE A 236 -10.31 -6.08 -3.92
CA PHE A 236 -9.44 -5.35 -3.02
C PHE A 236 -8.13 -6.12 -2.78
N GLY A 237 -8.23 -7.41 -2.46
CA GLY A 237 -7.08 -8.28 -2.24
C GLY A 237 -6.16 -8.36 -3.47
N GLN A 238 -6.72 -8.49 -4.68
CA GLN A 238 -5.95 -8.50 -5.93
C GLN A 238 -5.22 -7.17 -6.16
N LYS A 239 -5.90 -6.05 -5.95
CA LYS A 239 -5.31 -4.72 -6.12
C LYS A 239 -4.21 -4.45 -5.08
N ALA A 240 -4.43 -4.81 -3.83
CA ALA A 240 -3.43 -4.70 -2.77
C ALA A 240 -2.20 -5.56 -3.07
N PHE A 241 -2.40 -6.82 -3.47
CA PHE A 241 -1.31 -7.73 -3.81
C PHE A 241 -0.49 -7.26 -5.01
N SER A 242 -1.10 -6.62 -6.01
CA SER A 242 -0.37 -6.09 -7.16
C SER A 242 0.67 -5.04 -6.75
N TYR A 243 0.36 -4.17 -5.79
CA TYR A 243 1.33 -3.19 -5.26
C TYR A 243 2.47 -3.87 -4.49
N VAL A 244 2.16 -4.89 -3.69
CA VAL A 244 3.18 -5.67 -2.97
C VAL A 244 4.12 -6.38 -3.96
N ALA A 245 3.59 -6.94 -5.04
CA ALA A 245 4.39 -7.58 -6.09
C ALA A 245 5.36 -6.60 -6.76
N ILE A 246 4.94 -5.37 -7.05
CA ILE A 246 5.84 -4.34 -7.63
C ILE A 246 7.03 -4.06 -6.70
N VAL A 247 6.79 -3.91 -5.39
CA VAL A 247 7.86 -3.71 -4.39
C VAL A 247 8.79 -4.94 -4.34
N ALA A 248 8.23 -6.15 -4.41
CA ALA A 248 8.99 -7.39 -4.43
C ALA A 248 9.91 -7.50 -5.66
N TYR A 249 9.42 -7.17 -6.86
CA TYR A 249 10.25 -7.14 -8.07
C TYR A 249 11.37 -6.10 -8.00
N ALA A 250 11.09 -4.91 -7.46
CA ALA A 250 12.12 -3.90 -7.22
C ALA A 250 13.21 -4.41 -6.26
N SER A 251 12.85 -5.22 -5.26
CA SER A 251 13.78 -5.84 -4.31
C SER A 251 14.73 -6.84 -4.97
N ILE A 252 14.30 -7.56 -6.03
CA ILE A 252 15.15 -8.48 -6.79
C ILE A 252 16.31 -7.72 -7.43
N VAL A 253 16.07 -6.54 -7.99
CA VAL A 253 17.11 -5.68 -8.58
C VAL A 253 18.13 -5.30 -7.52
N LEU A 254 17.69 -4.96 -6.30
CA LEU A 254 18.59 -4.65 -5.18
C LEU A 254 19.45 -5.85 -4.77
N ILE A 255 18.89 -7.07 -4.78
CA ILE A 255 19.68 -8.29 -4.52
C ILE A 255 20.79 -8.45 -5.54
N LEU A 256 20.50 -8.29 -6.83
CA LEU A 256 21.50 -8.40 -7.91
C LEU A 256 22.63 -7.39 -7.74
N ILE A 257 22.31 -6.13 -7.37
CA ILE A 257 23.33 -5.11 -7.11
C ILE A 257 24.14 -5.48 -5.87
N ASN A 258 23.53 -5.98 -4.81
CA ASN A 258 24.25 -6.43 -3.61
C ASN A 258 25.19 -7.61 -3.91
N CYS A 259 24.79 -8.55 -4.76
CA CYS A 259 25.68 -9.61 -5.23
C CYS A 259 26.88 -9.05 -6.01
N ALA A 260 26.68 -8.04 -6.86
CA ALA A 260 27.80 -7.36 -7.54
C ALA A 260 28.74 -6.63 -6.57
N ILE A 261 28.19 -5.99 -5.53
CA ILE A 261 28.97 -5.36 -4.46
C ILE A 261 29.82 -6.41 -3.73
N MET A 262 29.22 -7.56 -3.36
CA MET A 262 29.92 -8.67 -2.70
C MET A 262 31.10 -9.17 -3.54
N VAL A 263 30.90 -9.37 -4.84
CA VAL A 263 32.00 -9.76 -5.76
C VAL A 263 33.12 -8.72 -5.75
N CYS A 264 32.78 -7.41 -5.77
CA CYS A 264 33.79 -6.34 -5.70
C CYS A 264 34.60 -6.41 -4.39
N VAL A 265 33.95 -6.64 -3.23
CA VAL A 265 34.62 -6.75 -1.94
C VAL A 265 35.56 -7.96 -1.91
N VAL A 266 35.12 -9.12 -2.38
CA VAL A 266 35.95 -10.35 -2.46
C VAL A 266 37.21 -10.09 -3.31
N LEU A 267 37.05 -9.44 -4.47
CA LEU A 267 38.19 -9.08 -5.32
C LEU A 267 39.17 -8.14 -4.62
N ILE A 268 38.64 -7.13 -3.90
CA ILE A 268 39.49 -6.18 -3.14
C ILE A 268 40.21 -6.90 -2.00
N LEU A 269 39.54 -7.76 -1.25
CA LEU A 269 40.15 -8.52 -0.16
C LEU A 269 41.24 -9.44 -0.68
N ARG A 270 40.94 -10.21 -1.76
CA ARG A 270 41.95 -11.07 -2.39
C ARG A 270 43.24 -10.29 -2.77
N GLU A 271 43.09 -9.12 -3.38
CA GLU A 271 44.24 -8.27 -3.72
C GLU A 271 44.99 -7.75 -2.47
N LEU A 272 44.26 -7.45 -1.37
CA LEU A 272 44.89 -7.00 -0.12
C LEU A 272 45.67 -8.14 0.55
N TRP A 273 45.18 -9.37 0.50
CA TRP A 273 45.88 -10.54 1.10
C TRP A 273 47.10 -11.00 0.32
N ILE A 274 47.15 -10.79 -1.01
CA ILE A 274 48.33 -11.13 -1.84
C ILE A 274 49.47 -10.16 -1.56
N HIS A 275 49.22 -8.97 -1.02
CA HIS A 275 50.22 -7.94 -0.75
C HIS A 275 50.59 -7.78 0.73
N LEU A 276 50.07 -8.62 1.61
CA LEU A 276 50.50 -8.85 2.99
C LEU A 276 51.48 -9.99 3.05
#